data_91c986f8c2658f1d731f19128f41246d
#
_entry.id   91c986f8c2658f1d731f19128f41246d
#
_cell.length_a   1.000
_cell.length_b   1.000
_cell.length_c   1.000
_cell.angle_alpha   90.00
_cell.angle_beta   90.00
_cell.angle_gamma   90.00
#
_symmetry.space_group_name_H-M   'P 1'
#
loop_
_entity.id
_entity.type
_entity.pdbx_description
1 polymer ?
#
loop_
_entity_poly.entity_id
_entity_poly.type
_entity_poly.pdbx_seq_one_letter_code
_entity_poly.pdbx_strand_id
1 'polypeptide(L)'
;GVQTVMQTGTVKGQVVDANGEPIIGASVLVKGTTNGTITDFDGNFTLNNASKGILVVSYIGYKTQEVPVNEKNLMKIILKEDTEVLDEVVVVGYGTQKKATLTGAVASVSGDILESRPVSNTAIGLQGQVPGLTITRTSARPGNEDMAIQIRGASSTNKVEPLIIIAGVPAISNTEFSSLNPNDIESVSVLKDASAAIYGARAAGGVVLVTTKKGKKGDKLKVSYNGMVTANTPANMLPLAGMRDWASAMAEASYQDYVESDGKGGEVITQRYTNGQLWNNILVSGGKTPHAGVSFDDTNLLVLDKMAIGDPFTYVDANSQMHYYESNNWLDLIYGTTWSTQHNVNVQGSSEKARWMASLGYANDRSVITATDDGAKKYNARLYVDYDLTKWLTFNINMSFSNCYTDGPFDG
;
A
#
# COMPACT_ATOMS: atom_id res chain seq x y z
N GLY A 1 -27.79 -50.20 -25.23
CA GLY A 1 -28.38 -49.01 -24.62
C GLY A 1 -28.92 -49.35 -23.24
N VAL A 2 -28.20 -48.94 -22.19
CA VAL A 2 -28.69 -49.01 -20.83
C VAL A 2 -29.52 -47.75 -20.62
N GLN A 3 -30.83 -47.87 -20.60
CA GLN A 3 -31.71 -46.79 -20.17
C GLN A 3 -31.61 -46.71 -18.63
N THR A 4 -30.97 -45.69 -18.16
CA THR A 4 -31.00 -45.29 -16.76
C THR A 4 -32.40 -44.76 -16.45
N VAL A 5 -33.21 -45.56 -15.76
CA VAL A 5 -34.50 -45.13 -15.21
C VAL A 5 -34.24 -44.04 -14.21
N MET A 6 -34.49 -42.79 -14.56
CA MET A 6 -34.55 -41.68 -13.58
C MET A 6 -35.74 -41.92 -12.65
N GLN A 7 -35.49 -42.29 -11.44
CA GLN A 7 -36.50 -42.29 -10.36
C GLN A 7 -36.86 -40.83 -10.06
N THR A 8 -38.03 -40.40 -10.50
CA THR A 8 -38.60 -39.06 -10.24
C THR A 8 -39.19 -39.01 -8.84
N GLY A 9 -38.34 -38.67 -7.86
CA GLY A 9 -38.82 -38.33 -6.51
C GLY A 9 -38.84 -36.82 -6.32
N THR A 10 -39.95 -36.31 -5.79
CA THR A 10 -40.07 -34.89 -5.40
C THR A 10 -39.88 -34.78 -3.90
N VAL A 11 -38.92 -33.95 -3.46
CA VAL A 11 -38.66 -33.65 -2.05
C VAL A 11 -39.27 -32.30 -1.70
N LYS A 12 -40.03 -32.26 -0.62
CA LYS A 12 -40.62 -31.04 -0.07
C LYS A 12 -40.15 -30.83 1.37
N GLY A 13 -39.94 -29.58 1.72
CA GLY A 13 -39.50 -29.22 3.06
C GLY A 13 -39.72 -27.76 3.36
N GLN A 14 -39.41 -27.39 4.60
CA GLN A 14 -39.44 -26.04 5.08
C GLN A 14 -38.10 -25.73 5.79
N VAL A 15 -37.55 -24.56 5.50
CA VAL A 15 -36.33 -24.03 6.14
C VAL A 15 -36.74 -22.94 7.11
N VAL A 16 -36.36 -23.11 8.38
CA VAL A 16 -36.65 -22.15 9.45
C VAL A 16 -35.37 -21.82 10.24
N ASP A 17 -35.42 -20.76 11.01
CA ASP A 17 -34.37 -20.42 11.97
C ASP A 17 -34.52 -21.18 13.30
N ALA A 18 -33.64 -20.88 14.27
CA ALA A 18 -33.67 -21.47 15.61
C ALA A 18 -34.95 -21.11 16.42
N ASN A 19 -35.63 -20.01 16.08
CA ASN A 19 -36.85 -19.53 16.70
C ASN A 19 -38.09 -20.10 16.00
N GLY A 20 -37.94 -20.78 14.88
CA GLY A 20 -39.02 -21.35 14.08
C GLY A 20 -39.59 -20.40 13.03
N GLU A 21 -38.95 -19.24 12.80
CA GLU A 21 -39.33 -18.30 11.74
C GLU A 21 -38.88 -18.80 10.36
N PRO A 22 -39.71 -18.65 9.30
CA PRO A 22 -39.37 -19.12 7.96
C PRO A 22 -38.23 -18.29 7.34
N ILE A 23 -37.24 -18.97 6.73
CA ILE A 23 -36.16 -18.33 6.04
C ILE A 23 -36.49 -18.24 4.53
N ILE A 24 -36.72 -17.03 4.06
CA ILE A 24 -37.07 -16.72 2.66
C ILE A 24 -35.83 -16.64 1.80
N GLY A 25 -35.82 -17.27 0.63
CA GLY A 25 -34.73 -17.19 -0.33
C GLY A 25 -33.48 -18.02 0.03
N ALA A 26 -33.60 -18.97 0.97
CA ALA A 26 -32.53 -19.91 1.26
C ALA A 26 -32.29 -20.84 0.05
N SER A 27 -31.03 -21.05 -0.29
CA SER A 27 -30.64 -21.95 -1.37
C SER A 27 -30.62 -23.38 -0.90
N VAL A 28 -31.32 -24.28 -1.59
CA VAL A 28 -31.39 -25.72 -1.36
C VAL A 28 -30.85 -26.44 -2.60
N LEU A 29 -29.71 -27.09 -2.49
CA LEU A 29 -28.99 -27.74 -3.60
C LEU A 29 -28.73 -29.21 -3.26
N VAL A 30 -28.83 -30.09 -4.25
CA VAL A 30 -28.35 -31.48 -4.09
C VAL A 30 -26.83 -31.51 -4.26
N LYS A 31 -26.13 -32.01 -3.22
CA LYS A 31 -24.66 -32.04 -3.16
C LYS A 31 -24.06 -32.71 -4.40
N GLY A 32 -23.11 -32.00 -5.05
CA GLY A 32 -22.43 -32.50 -6.23
C GLY A 32 -23.21 -32.40 -7.54
N THR A 33 -24.36 -31.71 -7.56
CA THR A 33 -25.19 -31.48 -8.77
C THR A 33 -25.52 -30.01 -8.93
N THR A 34 -26.10 -29.65 -10.08
CA THR A 34 -26.67 -28.32 -10.34
C THR A 34 -28.18 -28.25 -10.03
N ASN A 35 -28.75 -29.35 -9.48
CA ASN A 35 -30.16 -29.42 -9.16
C ASN A 35 -30.44 -28.72 -7.83
N GLY A 36 -31.11 -27.58 -7.87
CA GLY A 36 -31.40 -26.76 -6.69
C GLY A 36 -32.63 -25.89 -6.86
N THR A 37 -33.09 -25.34 -5.73
CA THR A 37 -34.21 -24.41 -5.64
C THR A 37 -33.96 -23.39 -4.54
N ILE A 38 -34.85 -22.40 -4.43
CA ILE A 38 -34.86 -21.42 -3.33
C ILE A 38 -36.17 -21.56 -2.53
N THR A 39 -36.14 -21.20 -1.26
CA THR A 39 -37.33 -21.19 -0.42
C THR A 39 -38.26 -20.01 -0.73
N ASP A 40 -39.57 -20.24 -0.63
CA ASP A 40 -40.63 -19.25 -0.75
C ASP A 40 -40.83 -18.36 0.49
N PHE A 41 -41.88 -17.53 0.49
CA PHE A 41 -42.17 -16.59 1.60
C PHE A 41 -42.49 -17.30 2.92
N ASP A 42 -42.94 -18.56 2.90
CA ASP A 42 -43.21 -19.38 4.07
C ASP A 42 -42.03 -20.31 4.40
N GLY A 43 -40.88 -20.12 3.75
CA GLY A 43 -39.69 -20.94 3.90
C GLY A 43 -39.81 -22.33 3.26
N ASN A 44 -40.85 -22.61 2.48
CA ASN A 44 -41.04 -23.92 1.87
C ASN A 44 -40.19 -24.04 0.58
N PHE A 45 -39.75 -25.26 0.32
CA PHE A 45 -39.09 -25.60 -0.96
C PHE A 45 -39.65 -26.88 -1.56
N THR A 46 -39.61 -26.97 -2.85
CA THR A 46 -39.93 -28.19 -3.61
C THR A 46 -38.81 -28.45 -4.60
N LEU A 47 -38.19 -29.61 -4.50
CA LEU A 47 -37.09 -30.02 -5.35
C LEU A 47 -37.45 -31.32 -6.07
N ASN A 48 -37.48 -31.28 -7.39
CA ASN A 48 -37.76 -32.42 -8.27
C ASN A 48 -36.46 -33.20 -8.53
N ASN A 49 -36.58 -34.49 -8.79
CA ASN A 49 -35.44 -35.37 -9.11
C ASN A 49 -34.39 -35.49 -8.02
N ALA A 50 -34.78 -35.47 -6.74
CA ALA A 50 -33.87 -35.48 -5.58
C ALA A 50 -34.10 -36.67 -4.65
N SER A 51 -34.49 -37.83 -5.16
CA SER A 51 -34.90 -39.01 -4.36
C SER A 51 -33.81 -39.61 -3.51
N LYS A 52 -32.55 -39.40 -3.80
CA LYS A 52 -31.41 -39.86 -2.98
C LYS A 52 -30.28 -38.84 -3.03
N GLY A 53 -29.72 -38.47 -1.88
CA GLY A 53 -28.60 -37.56 -1.80
C GLY A 53 -28.52 -36.77 -0.50
N ILE A 54 -27.66 -35.83 -0.45
CA ILE A 54 -27.53 -34.87 0.66
C ILE A 54 -27.96 -33.51 0.12
N LEU A 55 -28.88 -32.86 0.78
CA LEU A 55 -29.22 -31.46 0.50
C LEU A 55 -28.23 -30.57 1.21
N VAL A 56 -27.68 -29.62 0.49
CA VAL A 56 -26.90 -28.53 1.05
C VAL A 56 -27.77 -27.30 1.09
N VAL A 57 -28.11 -26.85 2.31
CA VAL A 57 -28.94 -25.68 2.54
C VAL A 57 -28.09 -24.55 3.04
N SER A 58 -28.13 -23.39 2.37
CA SER A 58 -27.34 -22.22 2.71
C SER A 58 -28.16 -20.94 2.60
N TYR A 59 -27.90 -20.00 3.52
CA TYR A 59 -28.47 -18.67 3.50
C TYR A 59 -27.47 -17.67 4.11
N ILE A 60 -27.49 -16.42 3.66
CA ILE A 60 -26.59 -15.38 4.16
C ILE A 60 -26.84 -15.16 5.65
N GLY A 61 -25.80 -15.25 6.49
CA GLY A 61 -25.88 -15.12 7.94
C GLY A 61 -26.22 -16.42 8.69
N TYR A 62 -26.28 -17.56 7.99
CA TYR A 62 -26.53 -18.86 8.60
C TYR A 62 -25.49 -19.90 8.23
N LYS A 63 -25.20 -20.85 9.14
CA LYS A 63 -24.28 -21.96 8.85
C LYS A 63 -24.87 -22.88 7.80
N THR A 64 -24.13 -23.16 6.76
CA THR A 64 -24.53 -24.14 5.74
C THR A 64 -24.73 -25.49 6.40
N GLN A 65 -25.86 -26.12 6.14
CA GLN A 65 -26.25 -27.41 6.72
C GLN A 65 -26.38 -28.47 5.63
N GLU A 66 -25.85 -29.66 5.90
CA GLU A 66 -26.00 -30.83 5.03
C GLU A 66 -27.05 -31.78 5.67
N VAL A 67 -28.09 -32.08 4.94
CA VAL A 67 -29.21 -32.91 5.42
C VAL A 67 -29.48 -34.05 4.45
N PRO A 68 -29.50 -35.33 4.87
CA PRO A 68 -29.83 -36.43 3.98
C PRO A 68 -31.31 -36.36 3.58
N VAL A 69 -31.55 -36.62 2.29
CA VAL A 69 -32.92 -36.63 1.74
C VAL A 69 -33.79 -37.71 2.39
N ASN A 70 -34.99 -37.33 2.84
CA ASN A 70 -35.99 -38.25 3.34
C ASN A 70 -37.29 -38.05 2.54
N GLU A 71 -37.64 -38.99 1.68
CA GLU A 71 -38.79 -38.90 0.79
C GLU A 71 -40.14 -39.08 1.49
N LYS A 72 -40.16 -39.59 2.73
CA LYS A 72 -41.40 -39.99 3.38
C LYS A 72 -42.09 -38.92 4.21
N ASN A 73 -41.43 -37.82 4.53
CA ASN A 73 -41.98 -36.75 5.37
C ASN A 73 -41.55 -35.36 4.87
N LEU A 74 -42.40 -34.36 5.16
CA LEU A 74 -42.05 -32.96 4.99
C LEU A 74 -40.77 -32.65 5.81
N MET A 75 -39.68 -32.30 5.16
CA MET A 75 -38.42 -32.06 5.84
C MET A 75 -38.43 -30.67 6.48
N LYS A 76 -38.34 -30.60 7.81
CA LYS A 76 -38.10 -29.33 8.52
C LYS A 76 -36.61 -29.17 8.77
N ILE A 77 -36.00 -28.17 8.15
CA ILE A 77 -34.57 -27.89 8.27
C ILE A 77 -34.41 -26.63 9.11
N ILE A 78 -33.68 -26.74 10.22
CA ILE A 78 -33.43 -25.60 11.11
C ILE A 78 -32.01 -25.11 10.86
N LEU A 79 -31.87 -23.95 10.25
CA LEU A 79 -30.56 -23.31 10.10
C LEU A 79 -30.21 -22.58 11.41
N LYS A 80 -28.99 -22.77 11.83
CA LYS A 80 -28.41 -22.01 12.94
C LYS A 80 -27.76 -20.76 12.39
N GLU A 81 -28.00 -19.63 13.03
CA GLU A 81 -27.27 -18.40 12.68
C GLU A 81 -25.79 -18.67 12.72
N ASP A 82 -25.10 -18.21 11.67
CA ASP A 82 -23.66 -18.20 11.66
C ASP A 82 -23.18 -17.04 12.55
N THR A 83 -23.20 -17.32 13.86
CA THR A 83 -22.64 -16.40 14.86
C THR A 83 -21.11 -16.32 14.78
N GLU A 84 -20.47 -17.03 13.85
CA GLU A 84 -19.18 -16.64 13.33
C GLU A 84 -19.32 -15.47 12.32
N VAL A 85 -20.13 -14.46 12.61
CA VAL A 85 -19.76 -13.08 12.32
C VAL A 85 -18.37 -12.99 12.92
N LEU A 86 -17.36 -12.81 12.09
CA LEU A 86 -16.03 -12.44 12.53
C LEU A 86 -16.25 -11.37 13.60
N ASP A 87 -16.26 -11.78 14.86
CA ASP A 87 -16.20 -10.86 15.98
C ASP A 87 -14.87 -10.13 15.79
N GLU A 88 -14.91 -9.04 15.02
CA GLU A 88 -13.75 -8.20 14.81
C GLU A 88 -13.33 -7.71 16.19
N VAL A 89 -12.41 -8.46 16.77
CA VAL A 89 -11.89 -8.20 18.09
C VAL A 89 -10.84 -7.13 17.94
N VAL A 90 -11.12 -5.97 18.48
CA VAL A 90 -10.16 -4.86 18.50
C VAL A 90 -9.39 -4.94 19.81
N VAL A 91 -8.07 -4.91 19.71
CA VAL A 91 -7.20 -4.75 20.89
C VAL A 91 -7.37 -3.32 21.40
N VAL A 92 -7.84 -3.16 22.62
CA VAL A 92 -8.02 -1.85 23.27
C VAL A 92 -7.30 -1.88 24.60
N GLY A 93 -6.27 -1.07 24.73
CA GLY A 93 -5.47 -0.99 25.95
C GLY A 93 -4.75 -2.30 26.24
N TYR A 94 -4.99 -2.85 27.42
CA TYR A 94 -4.40 -4.11 27.89
C TYR A 94 -5.29 -5.33 27.66
N GLY A 95 -6.35 -5.20 26.86
CA GLY A 95 -7.30 -6.29 26.59
C GLY A 95 -7.88 -6.25 25.19
N THR A 96 -8.61 -7.31 24.86
CA THR A 96 -9.36 -7.43 23.60
C THR A 96 -10.84 -7.17 23.87
N GLN A 97 -11.48 -6.29 23.09
CA GLN A 97 -12.93 -6.04 23.14
C GLN A 97 -13.54 -6.25 21.76
N LYS A 98 -14.80 -6.67 21.74
CA LYS A 98 -15.55 -6.76 20.49
C LYS A 98 -15.77 -5.36 19.92
N LYS A 99 -15.54 -5.15 18.62
CA LYS A 99 -15.74 -3.86 17.95
C LYS A 99 -17.14 -3.30 18.18
N ALA A 100 -18.14 -4.16 18.23
CA ALA A 100 -19.54 -3.80 18.48
C ALA A 100 -19.79 -3.20 19.88
N THR A 101 -18.91 -3.44 20.86
CA THR A 101 -19.05 -2.93 22.24
C THR A 101 -18.22 -1.68 22.51
N LEU A 102 -17.43 -1.22 21.52
CA LEU A 102 -16.60 -0.03 21.65
C LEU A 102 -17.47 1.23 21.46
N THR A 103 -17.59 2.03 22.51
CA THR A 103 -18.29 3.32 22.49
C THR A 103 -17.43 4.46 21.89
N GLY A 104 -16.16 4.20 21.61
CA GLY A 104 -15.20 5.18 21.06
C GLY A 104 -15.07 5.09 19.53
N ALA A 105 -14.59 6.19 18.91
CA ALA A 105 -14.29 6.23 17.48
C ALA A 105 -13.04 5.40 17.16
N VAL A 106 -13.23 4.11 16.84
CA VAL A 106 -12.17 3.18 16.44
C VAL A 106 -12.35 2.80 14.98
N ALA A 107 -11.30 2.94 14.21
CA ALA A 107 -11.23 2.43 12.83
C ALA A 107 -10.20 1.30 12.77
N SER A 108 -10.56 0.18 12.17
CA SER A 108 -9.69 -1.00 12.05
C SER A 108 -9.54 -1.43 10.60
N VAL A 109 -8.36 -1.92 10.25
CA VAL A 109 -8.02 -2.49 8.93
C VAL A 109 -7.42 -3.87 9.15
N SER A 110 -7.91 -4.85 8.39
CA SER A 110 -7.36 -6.21 8.38
C SER A 110 -5.97 -6.26 7.73
N GLY A 111 -5.11 -7.14 8.22
CA GLY A 111 -3.80 -7.41 7.63
C GLY A 111 -3.88 -7.89 6.19
N ASP A 112 -4.93 -8.60 5.80
CA ASP A 112 -5.12 -9.09 4.42
C ASP A 112 -5.11 -7.95 3.39
N ILE A 113 -5.64 -6.77 3.76
CA ILE A 113 -5.61 -5.57 2.91
C ILE A 113 -4.17 -5.09 2.71
N LEU A 114 -3.34 -5.17 3.75
CA LEU A 114 -1.94 -4.77 3.69
C LEU A 114 -1.12 -5.77 2.86
N GLU A 115 -1.38 -7.07 2.99
CA GLU A 115 -0.71 -8.12 2.24
C GLU A 115 -0.98 -8.05 0.73
N SER A 116 -2.18 -7.61 0.34
CA SER A 116 -2.58 -7.51 -1.07
C SER A 116 -1.97 -6.29 -1.79
N ARG A 117 -1.38 -5.35 -1.05
CA ARG A 117 -0.79 -4.13 -1.63
C ARG A 117 0.69 -4.34 -1.95
N PRO A 118 1.14 -3.88 -3.15
CA PRO A 118 2.54 -4.03 -3.57
C PRO A 118 3.45 -2.98 -2.91
N VAL A 119 3.48 -2.97 -1.57
CA VAL A 119 4.29 -2.03 -0.79
C VAL A 119 5.05 -2.78 0.30
N SER A 120 6.31 -2.43 0.49
CA SER A 120 7.16 -2.99 1.54
C SER A 120 7.10 -2.18 2.84
N ASN A 121 6.55 -0.99 2.79
CA ASN A 121 6.40 -0.08 3.93
C ASN A 121 4.96 -0.14 4.44
N THR A 122 4.80 -0.59 5.69
CA THR A 122 3.49 -0.75 6.34
C THR A 122 2.70 0.55 6.43
N ALA A 123 3.37 1.69 6.67
CA ALA A 123 2.69 2.98 6.75
C ALA A 123 2.07 3.36 5.39
N ILE A 124 2.80 3.16 4.28
CA ILE A 124 2.26 3.37 2.92
C ILE A 124 1.07 2.44 2.68
N GLY A 125 1.17 1.20 3.15
CA GLY A 125 0.08 0.22 3.05
C GLY A 125 -1.24 0.70 3.67
N LEU A 126 -1.19 1.51 4.72
CA LEU A 126 -2.36 2.07 5.39
C LEU A 126 -2.91 3.34 4.76
N GLN A 127 -2.17 4.00 3.86
CA GLN A 127 -2.59 5.25 3.25
C GLN A 127 -3.92 5.09 2.52
N GLY A 128 -4.92 5.92 2.90
CA GLY A 128 -6.27 5.89 2.34
C GLY A 128 -7.17 4.75 2.82
N GLN A 129 -6.68 3.85 3.71
CA GLN A 129 -7.46 2.71 4.21
C GLN A 129 -8.24 3.01 5.50
N VAL A 130 -7.79 4.00 6.26
CA VAL A 130 -8.38 4.35 7.56
C VAL A 130 -8.96 5.75 7.50
N PRO A 131 -10.29 5.93 7.68
CA PRO A 131 -10.88 7.25 7.72
C PRO A 131 -10.27 8.10 8.84
N GLY A 132 -9.84 9.33 8.51
CA GLY A 132 -9.23 10.25 9.45
C GLY A 132 -7.79 9.95 9.85
N LEU A 133 -7.14 8.99 9.22
CA LEU A 133 -5.68 8.79 9.26
C LEU A 133 -5.08 9.39 8.00
N THR A 134 -4.24 10.39 8.15
CA THR A 134 -3.48 11.01 7.05
C THR A 134 -2.03 10.56 7.14
N ILE A 135 -1.53 9.99 6.05
CA ILE A 135 -0.13 9.58 5.93
C ILE A 135 0.42 10.32 4.73
N THR A 136 1.41 11.18 4.97
CA THR A 136 2.13 11.91 3.93
C THR A 136 3.56 11.44 3.86
N ARG A 137 4.05 11.28 2.63
CA ARG A 137 5.41 10.87 2.35
C ARG A 137 6.18 12.06 1.79
N THR A 138 7.29 12.42 2.40
CA THR A 138 8.15 13.54 1.97
C THR A 138 9.20 13.08 0.97
N SER A 139 9.61 11.81 1.03
CA SER A 139 10.53 11.18 0.09
C SER A 139 9.96 9.90 -0.48
N ALA A 140 10.17 9.66 -1.77
CA ALA A 140 9.79 8.42 -2.44
C ALA A 140 10.97 7.43 -2.57
N ARG A 141 12.14 7.81 -2.07
CA ARG A 141 13.34 6.98 -2.14
C ARG A 141 13.18 5.74 -1.27
N PRO A 142 13.32 4.53 -1.83
CA PRO A 142 13.21 3.29 -1.06
C PRO A 142 14.16 3.26 0.13
N GLY A 143 13.64 2.85 1.30
CA GLY A 143 14.41 2.77 2.54
C GLY A 143 14.68 4.08 3.27
N ASN A 144 14.46 5.23 2.63
CA ASN A 144 14.55 6.56 3.22
C ASN A 144 13.24 7.34 3.03
N GLU A 145 12.15 6.67 3.29
CA GLU A 145 10.79 7.18 3.19
C GLU A 145 10.41 7.85 4.50
N ASP A 146 10.53 9.16 4.54
CA ASP A 146 10.08 9.94 5.69
C ASP A 146 8.56 10.03 5.71
N MET A 147 7.93 9.48 6.75
CA MET A 147 6.49 9.38 6.90
C MET A 147 5.99 10.29 8.00
N ALA A 148 5.12 11.23 7.66
CA ALA A 148 4.33 11.97 8.63
C ALA A 148 2.96 11.31 8.78
N ILE A 149 2.67 10.83 9.97
CA ILE A 149 1.41 10.18 10.33
C ILE A 149 0.60 11.13 11.21
N GLN A 150 -0.64 11.41 10.82
CA GLN A 150 -1.54 12.29 11.55
C GLN A 150 -2.93 11.69 11.67
N ILE A 151 -3.55 11.84 12.83
CA ILE A 151 -4.94 11.43 13.06
C ILE A 151 -5.79 12.69 13.18
N ARG A 152 -6.82 12.82 12.31
CA ARG A 152 -7.72 13.98 12.20
C ARG A 152 -7.04 15.32 11.86
N GLY A 153 -5.86 15.27 11.24
CA GLY A 153 -5.13 16.46 10.82
C GLY A 153 -4.24 17.06 11.92
N ALA A 154 -3.69 18.23 11.66
CA ALA A 154 -2.81 18.92 12.60
C ALA A 154 -3.63 19.50 13.76
N SER A 155 -3.43 18.99 14.97
CA SER A 155 -4.10 19.48 16.19
C SER A 155 -3.32 20.60 16.89
N SER A 156 -2.08 20.88 16.45
CA SER A 156 -1.19 21.89 17.02
C SER A 156 -0.23 22.43 15.97
N THR A 157 0.28 23.64 16.16
CA THR A 157 1.41 24.20 15.40
C THR A 157 2.70 23.38 15.54
N ASN A 158 2.86 22.72 16.68
CA ASN A 158 3.93 21.74 16.87
C ASN A 158 3.47 20.38 16.32
N LYS A 159 4.37 19.68 15.64
CA LYS A 159 4.10 18.31 15.14
C LYS A 159 3.78 17.39 16.33
N VAL A 160 2.52 16.96 16.45
CA VAL A 160 2.09 15.95 17.40
C VAL A 160 1.89 14.65 16.61
N GLU A 161 2.77 13.70 16.84
CA GLU A 161 2.70 12.39 16.21
C GLU A 161 1.80 11.46 17.05
N PRO A 162 1.07 10.52 16.41
CA PRO A 162 0.31 9.52 17.14
C PRO A 162 1.24 8.55 17.88
N LEU A 163 0.80 8.04 19.01
CA LEU A 163 1.48 6.96 19.72
C LEU A 163 1.27 5.65 18.95
N ILE A 164 2.34 5.02 18.52
CA ILE A 164 2.30 3.72 17.83
C ILE A 164 2.61 2.62 18.86
N ILE A 165 1.75 1.59 18.88
CA ILE A 165 1.90 0.44 19.77
C ILE A 165 1.92 -0.82 18.93
N ILE A 166 3.03 -1.55 18.95
CA ILE A 166 3.26 -2.77 18.17
C ILE A 166 3.23 -3.97 19.11
N ALA A 167 2.25 -4.86 18.91
CA ALA A 167 2.07 -6.06 19.74
C ALA A 167 2.06 -5.77 21.25
N GLY A 168 1.49 -4.62 21.65
CA GLY A 168 1.36 -4.18 23.05
C GLY A 168 2.55 -3.36 23.57
N VAL A 169 3.61 -3.17 22.78
CA VAL A 169 4.80 -2.39 23.16
C VAL A 169 4.78 -1.04 22.41
N PRO A 170 4.94 0.10 23.12
CA PRO A 170 5.07 1.38 22.45
C PRO A 170 6.34 1.44 21.60
N ALA A 171 6.19 1.80 20.33
CA ALA A 171 7.30 2.03 19.42
C ALA A 171 8.13 3.25 19.85
N ILE A 172 9.43 3.19 19.63
CA ILE A 172 10.36 4.28 19.93
C ILE A 172 10.27 5.35 18.84
N SER A 173 10.04 4.93 17.60
CA SER A 173 9.98 5.82 16.44
C SER A 173 8.96 5.33 15.39
N ASN A 174 8.55 6.24 14.51
CA ASN A 174 7.71 5.89 13.34
C ASN A 174 8.45 4.94 12.39
N THR A 175 9.77 4.93 12.42
CA THR A 175 10.61 4.04 11.59
C THR A 175 10.38 2.57 11.93
N GLU A 176 10.18 2.23 13.23
CA GLU A 176 9.86 0.86 13.63
C GLU A 176 8.56 0.36 12.96
N PHE A 177 7.54 1.22 12.90
CA PHE A 177 6.28 0.89 12.24
C PHE A 177 6.44 0.74 10.73
N SER A 178 7.16 1.67 10.10
CA SER A 178 7.42 1.64 8.66
C SER A 178 8.25 0.43 8.23
N SER A 179 9.13 -0.07 9.11
CA SER A 179 9.99 -1.22 8.85
C SER A 179 9.34 -2.57 9.10
N LEU A 180 8.16 -2.60 9.75
CA LEU A 180 7.41 -3.85 9.93
C LEU A 180 7.07 -4.49 8.59
N ASN A 181 7.14 -5.81 8.54
CA ASN A 181 6.66 -6.55 7.40
C ASN A 181 5.12 -6.56 7.38
N PRO A 182 4.44 -6.06 6.33
CA PRO A 182 2.99 -6.09 6.22
C PRO A 182 2.38 -7.49 6.40
N ASN A 183 3.12 -8.54 5.99
CA ASN A 183 2.67 -9.94 6.09
C ASN A 183 2.62 -10.46 7.54
N ASP A 184 3.27 -9.79 8.50
CA ASP A 184 3.26 -10.15 9.92
C ASP A 184 2.13 -9.47 10.69
N ILE A 185 1.34 -8.62 10.04
CA ILE A 185 0.28 -7.85 10.67
C ILE A 185 -1.05 -8.61 10.56
N GLU A 186 -1.74 -8.77 11.69
CA GLU A 186 -3.10 -9.31 11.74
C GLU A 186 -4.15 -8.21 11.55
N SER A 187 -3.94 -7.06 12.21
CA SER A 187 -4.81 -5.89 12.07
C SER A 187 -4.12 -4.62 12.55
N VAL A 188 -4.59 -3.47 12.05
CA VAL A 188 -4.22 -2.15 12.55
C VAL A 188 -5.46 -1.41 12.98
N SER A 189 -5.50 -0.97 14.24
CA SER A 189 -6.61 -0.21 14.81
C SER A 189 -6.16 1.19 15.17
N VAL A 190 -6.92 2.19 14.75
CA VAL A 190 -6.65 3.60 15.03
C VAL A 190 -7.66 4.10 16.05
N LEU A 191 -7.15 4.43 17.23
CA LEU A 191 -7.92 5.00 18.34
C LEU A 191 -7.88 6.51 18.27
N LYS A 192 -9.04 7.12 18.33
CA LYS A 192 -9.23 8.58 18.24
C LYS A 192 -9.89 9.07 19.51
N ASP A 193 -9.57 10.30 19.89
CA ASP A 193 -10.23 11.00 21.00
C ASP A 193 -10.22 10.21 22.34
N ALA A 194 -11.40 10.08 22.96
CA ALA A 194 -11.56 9.43 24.26
C ALA A 194 -11.04 7.99 24.30
N SER A 195 -11.08 7.25 23.19
CA SER A 195 -10.57 5.88 23.13
C SER A 195 -9.03 5.82 23.25
N ALA A 196 -8.33 6.90 22.92
CA ALA A 196 -6.88 7.03 23.07
C ALA A 196 -6.48 7.43 24.50
N ALA A 197 -7.38 8.00 25.31
CA ALA A 197 -7.08 8.56 26.61
C ALA A 197 -6.51 7.55 27.62
N ILE A 198 -6.80 6.26 27.48
CA ILE A 198 -6.26 5.19 28.32
C ILE A 198 -4.72 5.07 28.24
N TYR A 199 -4.12 5.61 27.19
CA TYR A 199 -2.66 5.63 26.99
C TYR A 199 -2.00 6.92 27.52
N GLY A 200 -2.79 7.80 28.16
CA GLY A 200 -2.30 9.01 28.82
C GLY A 200 -1.91 10.13 27.86
N ALA A 201 -1.12 11.08 28.36
CA ALA A 201 -0.74 12.30 27.64
C ALA A 201 0.04 12.04 26.32
N ARG A 202 0.78 10.95 26.23
CA ARG A 202 1.51 10.56 25.00
C ARG A 202 0.59 10.25 23.83
N ALA A 203 -0.68 9.98 24.09
CA ALA A 203 -1.69 9.67 23.10
C ALA A 203 -2.51 10.91 22.62
N ALA A 204 -2.04 12.13 22.90
CA ALA A 204 -2.71 13.35 22.49
C ALA A 204 -2.91 13.46 20.98
N GLY A 205 -2.00 12.89 20.18
CA GLY A 205 -2.11 12.78 18.72
C GLY A 205 -2.93 11.57 18.23
N GLY A 206 -3.57 10.82 19.17
CA GLY A 206 -4.22 9.54 18.89
C GLY A 206 -3.27 8.35 19.04
N VAL A 207 -3.80 7.14 18.83
CA VAL A 207 -3.03 5.89 18.96
C VAL A 207 -3.22 5.00 17.75
N VAL A 208 -2.13 4.43 17.24
CA VAL A 208 -2.14 3.37 16.21
C VAL A 208 -1.74 2.07 16.89
N LEU A 209 -2.68 1.14 17.00
CA LEU A 209 -2.45 -0.20 17.55
C LEU A 209 -2.19 -1.18 16.42
N VAL A 210 -1.02 -1.77 16.40
CA VAL A 210 -0.63 -2.81 15.46
C VAL A 210 -0.68 -4.17 16.16
N THR A 211 -1.66 -4.96 15.76
CA THR A 211 -1.76 -6.35 16.19
C THR A 211 -1.03 -7.22 15.17
N THR A 212 -0.13 -8.03 15.66
CA THR A 212 0.66 -8.91 14.81
C THR A 212 0.12 -10.33 14.84
N LYS A 213 0.30 -11.06 13.77
CA LYS A 213 -0.11 -12.46 13.66
C LYS A 213 0.50 -13.32 14.78
N LYS A 214 -0.29 -14.26 15.25
CA LYS A 214 0.05 -15.19 16.33
C LYS A 214 -0.46 -16.59 15.96
N GLY A 215 0.20 -17.65 16.41
CA GLY A 215 -0.36 -18.98 16.35
C GLY A 215 -1.64 -19.07 17.20
N LYS A 216 -2.70 -19.70 16.68
CA LYS A 216 -3.96 -19.90 17.41
C LYS A 216 -3.99 -21.30 18.02
N LYS A 217 -4.63 -21.45 19.18
CA LYS A 217 -4.77 -22.75 19.84
C LYS A 217 -5.57 -23.70 18.94
N GLY A 218 -5.03 -24.88 18.71
CA GLY A 218 -5.62 -25.88 17.81
C GLY A 218 -5.17 -25.78 16.36
N ASP A 219 -4.35 -24.78 16.00
CA ASP A 219 -3.78 -24.69 14.66
C ASP A 219 -2.88 -25.89 14.37
N LYS A 220 -3.12 -26.55 13.24
CA LYS A 220 -2.16 -27.49 12.67
C LYS A 220 -0.96 -26.71 12.11
N LEU A 221 0.16 -27.39 11.94
CA LEU A 221 1.30 -26.80 11.24
C LEU A 221 0.88 -26.25 9.88
N LYS A 222 1.04 -24.95 9.70
CA LYS A 222 0.75 -24.23 8.46
C LYS A 222 1.99 -23.50 7.99
N VAL A 223 2.39 -23.74 6.76
CA VAL A 223 3.46 -23.01 6.08
C VAL A 223 2.81 -22.19 4.99
N SER A 224 3.09 -20.90 4.97
CA SER A 224 2.60 -19.97 3.94
C SER A 224 3.80 -19.27 3.29
N TYR A 225 3.76 -19.14 1.97
CA TYR A 225 4.69 -18.32 1.22
C TYR A 225 3.91 -17.27 0.45
N ASN A 226 4.36 -16.02 0.55
CA ASN A 226 3.85 -14.89 -0.24
C ASN A 226 5.03 -14.30 -1.01
N GLY A 227 4.93 -14.32 -2.35
CA GLY A 227 5.91 -13.73 -3.25
C GLY A 227 5.24 -12.67 -4.13
N MET A 228 5.90 -11.53 -4.30
CA MET A 228 5.41 -10.42 -5.12
C MET A 228 6.53 -9.87 -5.98
N VAL A 229 6.19 -9.55 -7.23
CA VAL A 229 7.07 -8.83 -8.17
C VAL A 229 6.30 -7.61 -8.65
N THR A 230 6.92 -6.43 -8.56
CA THR A 230 6.31 -5.15 -8.91
C THR A 230 7.16 -4.43 -9.94
N ALA A 231 6.53 -3.98 -11.03
CA ALA A 231 7.14 -3.06 -11.99
C ALA A 231 6.91 -1.61 -11.52
N ASN A 232 7.97 -0.87 -11.29
CA ASN A 232 7.91 0.54 -10.93
C ASN A 232 8.21 1.36 -12.19
N THR A 233 7.24 2.13 -12.64
CA THR A 233 7.37 3.01 -13.82
C THR A 233 7.18 4.45 -13.42
N PRO A 234 7.99 5.39 -13.95
CA PRO A 234 7.75 6.80 -13.71
C PRO A 234 6.39 7.20 -14.32
N ALA A 235 5.57 7.88 -13.53
CA ALA A 235 4.28 8.38 -13.96
C ALA A 235 4.32 9.90 -14.08
N ASN A 236 3.59 10.47 -15.06
CA ASN A 236 3.42 11.91 -15.23
C ASN A 236 4.75 12.67 -15.37
N MET A 237 5.65 12.16 -16.20
CA MET A 237 6.86 12.87 -16.57
C MET A 237 6.49 14.18 -17.28
N LEU A 238 7.03 15.29 -16.80
CA LEU A 238 6.84 16.56 -17.46
C LEU A 238 7.57 16.55 -18.81
N PRO A 239 6.95 17.05 -19.89
CA PRO A 239 7.65 17.20 -21.15
C PRO A 239 8.79 18.21 -20.97
N LEU A 240 9.98 17.86 -21.44
CA LEU A 240 11.11 18.78 -21.50
C LEU A 240 10.90 19.79 -22.63
N ALA A 241 11.32 21.02 -22.38
CA ALA A 241 11.43 22.01 -23.46
C ALA A 241 12.47 21.55 -24.48
N GLY A 242 12.19 21.75 -25.74
CA GLY A 242 13.17 21.56 -26.79
C GLY A 242 14.39 22.47 -26.58
N MET A 243 15.51 22.12 -27.17
CA MET A 243 16.79 22.88 -27.04
C MET A 243 16.60 24.37 -27.37
N ARG A 244 15.87 24.69 -28.44
CA ARG A 244 15.55 26.05 -28.83
C ARG A 244 14.70 26.80 -27.82
N ASP A 245 13.61 26.17 -27.36
CA ASP A 245 12.67 26.79 -26.39
C ASP A 245 13.37 27.06 -25.07
N TRP A 246 14.18 26.09 -24.60
CA TRP A 246 15.00 26.25 -23.42
C TRP A 246 15.99 27.42 -23.58
N ALA A 247 16.71 27.48 -24.70
CA ALA A 247 17.67 28.54 -24.95
C ALA A 247 16.98 29.92 -25.06
N SER A 248 15.79 29.99 -25.66
CA SER A 248 15.00 31.22 -25.73
C SER A 248 14.55 31.70 -24.34
N ALA A 249 14.03 30.78 -23.51
CA ALA A 249 13.62 31.09 -22.15
C ALA A 249 14.78 31.55 -21.27
N MET A 250 15.96 30.91 -21.41
CA MET A 250 17.17 31.33 -20.70
C MET A 250 17.68 32.69 -21.17
N ALA A 251 17.57 33.00 -22.47
CA ALA A 251 17.92 34.32 -23.01
C ALA A 251 17.01 35.41 -22.42
N GLU A 252 15.70 35.17 -22.38
CA GLU A 252 14.74 36.11 -21.81
C GLU A 252 14.96 36.32 -20.31
N ALA A 253 15.18 35.24 -19.55
CA ALA A 253 15.50 35.32 -18.14
C ALA A 253 16.79 36.13 -17.89
N SER A 254 17.88 35.86 -18.67
CA SER A 254 19.13 36.61 -18.57
C SER A 254 18.98 38.08 -18.93
N TYR A 255 18.03 38.43 -19.79
CA TYR A 255 17.72 39.84 -20.12
C TYR A 255 17.08 40.56 -18.96
N GLN A 256 16.16 39.91 -18.23
CA GLN A 256 15.47 40.50 -17.09
C GLN A 256 16.37 40.68 -15.87
N ASP A 257 17.38 39.84 -15.68
CA ASP A 257 18.30 39.90 -14.54
C ASP A 257 19.33 41.10 -14.65
N TYR A 258 19.30 41.83 -15.74
CA TYR A 258 20.21 42.97 -15.99
C TYR A 258 19.60 44.35 -15.70
N VAL A 259 18.65 44.41 -14.82
CA VAL A 259 18.08 45.67 -14.34
C VAL A 259 18.78 46.05 -13.04
N GLU A 260 19.58 47.10 -13.09
CA GLU A 260 20.24 47.64 -11.89
C GLU A 260 19.48 48.86 -11.34
N SER A 261 19.54 49.04 -10.02
CA SER A 261 19.02 50.24 -9.39
C SER A 261 19.88 51.48 -9.75
N ASP A 262 19.24 52.58 -10.15
CA ASP A 262 19.91 53.87 -10.41
C ASP A 262 20.38 54.57 -9.13
N GLY A 263 20.21 53.93 -7.95
CA GLY A 263 20.56 54.52 -6.65
C GLY A 263 19.62 55.67 -6.22
N LYS A 264 18.58 56.00 -7.04
CA LYS A 264 17.60 57.08 -6.80
C LYS A 264 16.18 56.53 -6.70
N GLY A 265 16.02 55.18 -6.58
CA GLY A 265 14.75 54.52 -6.52
C GLY A 265 14.16 54.18 -7.89
N GLY A 266 14.91 54.35 -8.97
CA GLY A 266 14.59 53.89 -10.31
C GLY A 266 15.41 52.67 -10.73
N GLU A 267 14.95 52.02 -11.77
CA GLU A 267 15.63 50.89 -12.39
C GLU A 267 16.27 51.38 -13.70
N VAL A 268 17.57 51.10 -13.88
CA VAL A 268 18.30 51.42 -15.11
C VAL A 268 18.77 50.14 -15.77
N ILE A 269 18.45 49.95 -17.02
CA ILE A 269 19.02 48.88 -17.82
C ILE A 269 20.47 49.27 -18.14
N THR A 270 21.42 48.80 -17.33
CA THR A 270 22.84 49.19 -17.44
C THR A 270 23.54 48.53 -18.63
N GLN A 271 23.01 47.40 -19.11
CA GLN A 271 23.60 46.72 -20.26
C GLN A 271 22.52 46.03 -21.10
N ARG A 272 22.18 46.59 -22.25
CA ARG A 272 21.39 45.87 -23.25
C ARG A 272 22.28 44.95 -24.03
N TYR A 273 22.16 43.65 -23.82
CA TYR A 273 22.71 42.70 -24.75
C TYR A 273 21.98 42.80 -26.09
N THR A 274 22.72 42.81 -27.17
CA THR A 274 22.15 42.49 -28.46
C THR A 274 21.68 41.03 -28.41
N ASN A 275 20.65 40.68 -29.16
CA ASN A 275 20.15 39.30 -29.17
C ASN A 275 21.27 38.27 -29.36
N GLY A 276 22.31 38.60 -30.12
CA GLY A 276 23.44 37.73 -30.33
C GLY A 276 24.33 37.52 -29.11
N GLN A 277 24.51 38.55 -28.30
CA GLN A 277 25.31 38.45 -27.08
C GLN A 277 24.58 37.59 -26.02
N LEU A 278 23.24 37.68 -25.91
CA LEU A 278 22.45 36.85 -25.03
C LEU A 278 22.55 35.36 -25.41
N TRP A 279 22.36 35.05 -26.68
CA TRP A 279 22.48 33.68 -27.17
C TRP A 279 23.88 33.10 -26.97
N ASN A 280 24.91 33.89 -27.26
CA ASN A 280 26.26 33.43 -27.04
C ASN A 280 26.59 33.23 -25.56
N ASN A 281 26.07 34.08 -24.70
CA ASN A 281 26.22 33.95 -23.27
C ASN A 281 25.56 32.65 -22.75
N ILE A 282 24.38 32.29 -23.24
CA ILE A 282 23.70 31.04 -22.91
C ILE A 282 24.46 29.84 -23.44
N LEU A 283 24.89 29.87 -24.70
CA LEU A 283 25.55 28.75 -25.35
C LEU A 283 26.95 28.46 -24.78
N VAL A 284 27.70 29.50 -24.39
CA VAL A 284 29.09 29.34 -23.96
C VAL A 284 29.30 29.37 -22.46
N SER A 285 28.48 30.11 -21.71
CA SER A 285 28.67 30.28 -20.26
C SER A 285 27.50 29.83 -19.38
N GLY A 286 26.47 29.22 -19.96
CA GLY A 286 25.29 28.78 -19.21
C GLY A 286 24.56 29.92 -18.50
N GLY A 287 24.60 31.15 -19.08
CA GLY A 287 23.86 32.31 -18.61
C GLY A 287 24.48 33.08 -17.43
N LYS A 288 25.67 32.68 -16.94
CA LYS A 288 26.21 33.26 -15.69
C LYS A 288 27.12 34.47 -15.88
N THR A 289 27.79 34.63 -17.03
CA THR A 289 28.69 35.75 -17.31
C THR A 289 28.66 36.10 -18.77
N PRO A 290 28.50 37.40 -19.13
CA PRO A 290 28.57 37.80 -20.52
C PRO A 290 30.01 37.65 -21.04
N HIS A 291 30.17 36.92 -22.14
CA HIS A 291 31.41 36.94 -22.89
C HIS A 291 31.46 38.22 -23.71
N ALA A 292 32.29 39.17 -23.27
CA ALA A 292 32.53 40.41 -24.03
C ALA A 292 33.16 40.09 -25.38
N GLY A 293 32.53 40.56 -26.46
CA GLY A 293 33.13 40.59 -27.78
C GLY A 293 32.61 39.56 -28.81
N VAL A 294 31.62 38.73 -28.47
CA VAL A 294 31.03 37.85 -29.48
C VAL A 294 29.69 38.43 -29.93
N SER A 295 29.63 38.83 -31.20
CA SER A 295 28.40 39.26 -31.83
C SER A 295 27.61 38.07 -32.37
N PHE A 296 26.29 38.16 -32.35
CA PHE A 296 25.44 37.20 -33.00
C PHE A 296 25.46 37.45 -34.49
N ASP A 297 26.16 36.66 -35.21
CA ASP A 297 26.25 36.69 -36.67
C ASP A 297 25.37 35.60 -37.30
N ASP A 298 25.35 35.51 -38.61
CA ASP A 298 24.59 34.51 -39.36
C ASP A 298 24.93 33.07 -38.93
N THR A 299 26.12 32.85 -38.41
CA THR A 299 26.60 31.54 -37.94
C THR A 299 25.81 31.12 -36.68
N ASN A 300 25.53 32.07 -35.79
CA ASN A 300 24.77 31.80 -34.56
C ASN A 300 23.26 31.56 -34.84
N LEU A 301 22.70 32.22 -35.86
CA LEU A 301 21.35 31.90 -36.36
C LEU A 301 21.31 30.47 -36.89
N LEU A 302 22.33 30.03 -37.62
CA LEU A 302 22.44 28.66 -38.07
C LEU A 302 22.51 27.66 -36.90
N VAL A 303 23.18 27.99 -35.81
CA VAL A 303 23.21 27.19 -34.57
C VAL A 303 21.80 27.03 -33.98
N LEU A 304 21.05 28.13 -33.90
CA LEU A 304 19.64 28.09 -33.39
C LEU A 304 18.75 27.27 -34.29
N ASP A 305 18.88 27.38 -35.61
CA ASP A 305 18.07 26.58 -36.54
C ASP A 305 18.40 25.10 -36.42
N LYS A 306 19.68 24.75 -36.26
CA LYS A 306 20.08 23.35 -35.97
C LYS A 306 19.58 22.87 -34.64
N MET A 307 19.62 23.70 -33.58
CA MET A 307 19.01 23.39 -32.30
C MET A 307 17.50 23.10 -32.39
N ALA A 308 16.80 23.83 -33.29
CA ALA A 308 15.37 23.61 -33.51
C ALA A 308 15.06 22.25 -34.15
N ILE A 309 16.00 21.73 -34.97
CA ILE A 309 15.87 20.40 -35.62
C ILE A 309 16.13 19.29 -34.60
N GLY A 310 16.98 19.53 -33.59
CA GLY A 310 17.33 18.56 -32.56
C GLY A 310 18.43 17.57 -32.93
N ASP A 311 19.00 17.66 -34.10
CA ASP A 311 20.13 16.82 -34.51
C ASP A 311 21.42 17.23 -33.82
N PRO A 312 22.29 16.28 -33.43
CA PRO A 312 23.62 16.60 -32.91
C PRO A 312 24.45 17.40 -33.93
N PHE A 313 25.13 18.45 -33.48
CA PHE A 313 26.02 19.22 -34.32
C PHE A 313 27.22 19.80 -33.55
N THR A 314 28.25 20.15 -34.28
CA THR A 314 29.44 20.86 -33.77
C THR A 314 29.47 22.29 -34.28
N TYR A 315 29.89 23.19 -33.43
CA TYR A 315 30.14 24.59 -33.74
C TYR A 315 31.52 24.97 -33.23
N VAL A 316 32.29 25.70 -34.06
CA VAL A 316 33.58 26.24 -33.67
C VAL A 316 33.40 27.74 -33.45
N ASP A 317 33.70 28.22 -32.26
CA ASP A 317 33.57 29.63 -31.92
C ASP A 317 34.72 30.51 -32.49
N ALA A 318 34.61 31.81 -32.29
CA ALA A 318 35.63 32.76 -32.75
C ALA A 318 37.02 32.54 -32.12
N ASN A 319 37.10 31.84 -30.99
CA ASN A 319 38.33 31.47 -30.30
C ASN A 319 38.87 30.11 -30.74
N SER A 320 38.33 29.55 -31.81
CA SER A 320 38.65 28.20 -32.31
C SER A 320 38.35 27.07 -31.33
N GLN A 321 37.45 27.31 -30.38
CA GLN A 321 36.95 26.24 -29.49
C GLN A 321 35.79 25.49 -30.15
N MET A 322 35.87 24.18 -30.10
CA MET A 322 34.79 23.31 -30.61
C MET A 322 33.77 23.05 -29.54
N HIS A 323 32.52 23.36 -29.82
CA HIS A 323 31.36 23.09 -29.01
C HIS A 323 30.53 21.96 -29.65
N TYR A 324 30.10 21.00 -28.84
CA TYR A 324 29.23 19.92 -29.27
C TYR A 324 27.85 20.11 -28.63
N TYR A 325 26.82 20.09 -29.45
CA TYR A 325 25.44 20.27 -29.03
C TYR A 325 24.65 19.04 -29.42
N GLU A 326 23.93 18.51 -28.43
CA GLU A 326 23.03 17.37 -28.57
C GLU A 326 21.79 17.55 -27.69
N SER A 327 20.62 17.24 -28.24
CA SER A 327 19.39 17.28 -27.50
C SER A 327 19.23 15.96 -26.77
N ASN A 328 19.61 15.91 -25.51
CA ASN A 328 19.44 14.73 -24.66
C ASN A 328 18.18 14.85 -23.81
N ASN A 329 17.33 13.85 -23.84
CA ASN A 329 16.25 13.72 -22.87
C ASN A 329 16.83 13.13 -21.57
N TRP A 330 17.28 14.01 -20.69
CA TRP A 330 17.86 13.63 -19.39
C TRP A 330 16.89 12.83 -18.52
N LEU A 331 15.58 13.07 -18.69
CA LEU A 331 14.57 12.32 -17.92
C LEU A 331 14.55 10.85 -18.35
N ASP A 332 14.62 10.57 -19.65
CA ASP A 332 14.67 9.19 -20.16
C ASP A 332 15.97 8.47 -19.83
N LEU A 333 17.06 9.23 -19.67
CA LEU A 333 18.36 8.68 -19.26
C LEU A 333 18.40 8.33 -17.77
N ILE A 334 17.71 9.11 -16.93
CA ILE A 334 17.74 8.97 -15.48
C ILE A 334 16.63 8.02 -15.01
N TYR A 335 15.43 8.15 -15.57
CA TYR A 335 14.25 7.43 -15.12
C TYR A 335 13.85 6.32 -16.09
N GLY A 336 13.43 5.22 -15.53
CA GLY A 336 12.97 4.07 -16.32
C GLY A 336 12.16 3.09 -15.48
N THR A 337 11.77 1.98 -16.10
CA THR A 337 11.07 0.90 -15.42
C THR A 337 12.06 0.03 -14.66
N THR A 338 11.82 -0.16 -13.38
CA THR A 338 12.59 -1.04 -12.50
C THR A 338 11.69 -2.12 -11.90
N TRP A 339 12.29 -3.15 -11.33
CA TRP A 339 11.57 -4.28 -10.75
C TRP A 339 11.91 -4.43 -9.27
N SER A 340 10.88 -4.42 -8.43
CA SER A 340 10.97 -4.72 -7.01
C SER A 340 10.46 -6.13 -6.74
N THR A 341 11.04 -6.81 -5.76
CA THR A 341 10.64 -8.16 -5.37
C THR A 341 10.46 -8.26 -3.86
N GLN A 342 9.47 -9.04 -3.44
CA GLN A 342 9.22 -9.34 -2.04
C GLN A 342 8.98 -10.83 -1.87
N HIS A 343 9.54 -11.41 -0.81
CA HIS A 343 9.41 -12.83 -0.48
C HIS A 343 9.19 -12.97 1.02
N ASN A 344 8.09 -13.62 1.40
CA ASN A 344 7.74 -13.82 2.80
C ASN A 344 7.40 -15.29 3.03
N VAL A 345 8.01 -15.88 4.04
CA VAL A 345 7.70 -17.23 4.53
C VAL A 345 7.19 -17.11 5.95
N ASN A 346 6.03 -17.68 6.21
CA ASN A 346 5.43 -17.74 7.53
C ASN A 346 5.13 -19.19 7.90
N VAL A 347 5.54 -19.59 9.09
CA VAL A 347 5.31 -20.92 9.64
C VAL A 347 4.64 -20.74 10.98
N GLN A 348 3.45 -21.31 11.15
CA GLN A 348 2.71 -21.22 12.40
C GLN A 348 2.14 -22.58 12.81
N GLY A 349 1.95 -22.76 14.09
CA GLY A 349 1.39 -23.98 14.62
C GLY A 349 1.08 -23.89 16.10
N SER A 350 0.45 -24.93 16.60
CA SER A 350 0.19 -25.08 18.02
C SER A 350 0.30 -26.52 18.50
N SER A 351 0.54 -26.67 19.78
CA SER A 351 0.35 -27.90 20.54
C SER A 351 -0.64 -27.64 21.68
N GLU A 352 -0.85 -28.62 22.54
CA GLU A 352 -1.72 -28.45 23.71
C GLU A 352 -1.28 -27.29 24.62
N LYS A 353 0.04 -27.08 24.76
CA LYS A 353 0.64 -26.09 25.66
C LYS A 353 1.35 -24.95 24.98
N ALA A 354 1.62 -25.03 23.68
CA ALA A 354 2.38 -24.02 22.97
C ALA A 354 1.65 -23.52 21.73
N ARG A 355 1.79 -22.24 21.44
CA ARG A 355 1.40 -21.58 20.19
C ARG A 355 2.61 -20.82 19.68
N TRP A 356 2.89 -20.94 18.42
CA TRP A 356 4.09 -20.31 17.86
C TRP A 356 3.87 -19.86 16.42
N MET A 357 4.61 -18.84 16.04
CA MET A 357 4.70 -18.33 14.69
C MET A 357 6.13 -17.84 14.46
N ALA A 358 6.69 -18.21 13.32
CA ALA A 358 7.95 -17.68 12.84
C ALA A 358 7.77 -17.16 11.41
N SER A 359 8.32 -16.00 11.13
CA SER A 359 8.32 -15.43 9.78
C SER A 359 9.70 -14.96 9.36
N LEU A 360 9.96 -15.04 8.06
CA LEU A 360 11.14 -14.50 7.39
C LEU A 360 10.67 -13.72 6.18
N GLY A 361 11.13 -12.48 6.06
CA GLY A 361 10.81 -11.58 4.97
C GLY A 361 12.08 -11.03 4.31
N TYR A 362 12.04 -10.96 2.99
CA TYR A 362 13.02 -10.26 2.17
C TYR A 362 12.29 -9.37 1.20
N ALA A 363 12.71 -8.11 1.08
CA ALA A 363 12.26 -7.18 0.06
C ALA A 363 13.45 -6.50 -0.59
N ASN A 364 13.40 -6.38 -1.91
CA ASN A 364 14.32 -5.58 -2.71
C ASN A 364 13.49 -4.53 -3.45
N ASP A 365 13.45 -3.34 -2.89
CA ASP A 365 12.70 -2.22 -3.43
C ASP A 365 13.63 -1.36 -4.29
N ARG A 366 13.23 -1.14 -5.55
CA ARG A 366 13.98 -0.32 -6.51
C ARG A 366 13.23 0.98 -6.75
N SER A 367 13.96 2.09 -6.84
CA SER A 367 13.39 3.35 -7.30
C SER A 367 13.20 3.33 -8.82
N VAL A 368 12.54 4.34 -9.36
CA VAL A 368 12.42 4.53 -10.82
C VAL A 368 13.67 5.14 -11.45
N ILE A 369 14.72 5.40 -10.67
CA ILE A 369 16.00 5.89 -11.16
C ILE A 369 16.81 4.70 -11.67
N THR A 370 17.12 4.69 -12.97
CA THR A 370 17.85 3.62 -13.65
C THR A 370 19.32 3.95 -13.88
N ALA A 371 19.68 5.24 -13.78
CA ALA A 371 21.05 5.70 -13.96
C ALA A 371 22.01 5.22 -12.85
N THR A 372 21.46 4.86 -11.70
CA THR A 372 22.21 4.36 -10.54
C THR A 372 21.49 3.19 -9.87
N ASP A 373 22.17 2.50 -8.98
CA ASP A 373 21.59 1.37 -8.21
C ASP A 373 20.79 1.86 -7.01
N ASP A 374 19.82 2.78 -7.24
CA ASP A 374 19.01 3.37 -6.20
C ASP A 374 17.92 2.41 -5.71
N GLY A 375 17.98 2.04 -4.44
CA GLY A 375 17.05 1.08 -3.88
C GLY A 375 17.29 0.76 -2.41
N ALA A 376 16.49 -0.18 -1.90
CA ALA A 376 16.59 -0.66 -0.53
C ALA A 376 16.39 -2.17 -0.44
N LYS A 377 17.22 -2.85 0.33
CA LYS A 377 17.10 -4.28 0.64
C LYS A 377 16.72 -4.41 2.11
N LYS A 378 15.53 -4.96 2.38
CA LYS A 378 14.99 -5.17 3.72
C LYS A 378 15.00 -6.65 4.08
N TYR A 379 15.44 -6.96 5.28
CA TYR A 379 15.42 -8.28 5.88
C TYR A 379 14.64 -8.22 7.17
N ASN A 380 13.61 -9.05 7.28
CA ASN A 380 12.77 -9.13 8.47
C ASN A 380 12.77 -10.56 9.00
N ALA A 381 12.82 -10.72 10.30
CA ALA A 381 12.61 -11.99 10.96
C ALA A 381 11.76 -11.77 12.22
N ARG A 382 10.82 -12.65 12.46
CA ARG A 382 9.95 -12.58 13.63
C ARG A 382 9.75 -13.97 14.23
N LEU A 383 9.75 -14.01 15.56
CA LEU A 383 9.42 -15.20 16.34
C LEU A 383 8.41 -14.81 17.42
N TYR A 384 7.31 -15.51 17.44
CA TYR A 384 6.31 -15.44 18.50
C TYR A 384 6.09 -16.82 19.11
N VAL A 385 6.16 -16.91 20.43
CA VAL A 385 5.90 -18.15 21.16
C VAL A 385 5.12 -17.83 22.42
N ASP A 386 3.98 -18.48 22.58
CA ASP A 386 3.26 -18.58 23.84
C ASP A 386 3.40 -20.01 24.37
N TYR A 387 3.81 -20.15 25.61
CA TYR A 387 3.94 -21.43 26.28
C TYR A 387 3.21 -21.43 27.62
N ASP A 388 2.16 -22.26 27.74
CA ASP A 388 1.37 -22.43 28.94
C ASP A 388 2.14 -23.36 29.91
N LEU A 389 2.91 -22.76 30.82
CA LEU A 389 3.66 -23.48 31.87
C LEU A 389 2.70 -24.21 32.81
N THR A 390 1.63 -23.51 33.21
CA THR A 390 0.55 -24.03 34.06
C THR A 390 -0.78 -23.48 33.53
N LYS A 391 -1.92 -23.90 34.11
CA LYS A 391 -3.24 -23.36 33.75
C LYS A 391 -3.40 -21.86 34.01
N TRP A 392 -2.56 -21.28 34.88
CA TRP A 392 -2.61 -19.87 35.30
C TRP A 392 -1.37 -19.06 34.91
N LEU A 393 -0.34 -19.69 34.33
CA LEU A 393 0.91 -19.02 33.97
C LEU A 393 1.28 -19.34 32.51
N THR A 394 1.26 -18.32 31.68
CA THR A 394 1.71 -18.38 30.28
C THR A 394 2.97 -17.55 30.12
N PHE A 395 3.98 -18.13 29.49
CA PHE A 395 5.22 -17.44 29.12
C PHE A 395 5.11 -17.01 27.66
N ASN A 396 5.36 -15.72 27.38
CA ASN A 396 5.29 -15.14 26.05
C ASN A 396 6.66 -14.63 25.62
N ILE A 397 7.08 -15.01 24.41
CA ILE A 397 8.23 -14.45 23.69
C ILE A 397 7.72 -13.82 22.41
N ASN A 398 8.08 -12.57 22.18
CA ASN A 398 7.83 -11.85 20.94
C ASN A 398 9.12 -11.12 20.53
N MET A 399 9.80 -11.66 19.53
CA MET A 399 11.05 -11.12 19.03
C MET A 399 10.85 -10.70 17.58
N SER A 400 11.35 -9.54 17.22
CA SER A 400 11.38 -9.05 15.84
C SER A 400 12.76 -8.49 15.53
N PHE A 401 13.23 -8.78 14.33
CA PHE A 401 14.44 -8.22 13.75
C PHE A 401 14.08 -7.60 12.41
N SER A 402 14.57 -6.39 12.17
CA SER A 402 14.46 -5.71 10.89
C SER A 402 15.78 -5.01 10.59
N ASN A 403 16.25 -5.18 9.37
CA ASN A 403 17.43 -4.47 8.87
C ASN A 403 17.15 -3.98 7.44
N CYS A 404 17.59 -2.76 7.13
CA CYS A 404 17.41 -2.12 5.84
C CYS A 404 18.77 -1.58 5.37
N TYR A 405 19.19 -2.02 4.21
CA TYR A 405 20.34 -1.48 3.49
C TYR A 405 19.82 -0.63 2.35
N THR A 406 20.29 0.62 2.27
CA THR A 406 19.92 1.56 1.20
C THR A 406 21.13 1.83 0.32
N ASP A 407 20.95 1.70 -0.98
CA ASP A 407 21.92 2.15 -1.98
C ASP A 407 21.36 3.41 -2.63
N GLY A 408 22.19 4.45 -2.84
CA GLY A 408 21.73 5.70 -3.39
C GLY A 408 22.77 6.37 -4.29
N PRO A 409 22.31 7.28 -5.17
CA PRO A 409 23.17 7.93 -6.17
C PRO A 409 24.29 8.79 -5.57
N PHE A 410 24.25 9.07 -4.26
CA PHE A 410 25.20 9.93 -3.56
C PHE A 410 25.91 9.22 -2.40
N ASP A 411 25.75 7.90 -2.27
CA ASP A 411 26.36 7.10 -1.20
C ASP A 411 27.72 6.52 -1.63
N GLY A 412 28.51 7.30 -2.40
CA GLY A 412 29.85 6.96 -2.90
C GLY A 412 30.94 7.81 -2.29
#